data_0a51fb1b811c9d085ef71a902083338f
#
_entry.id   0a51fb1b811c9d085ef71a902083338f
#
_cell.length_a   1.000
_cell.length_b   1.000
_cell.length_c   1.000
_cell.angle_alpha   90.00
_cell.angle_beta   90.00
_cell.angle_gamma   90.00
#
_symmetry.space_group_name_H-M   'P 1'
#
loop_
_entity.id
_entity.type
_entity.pdbx_description
1 polymer ?
#
loop_
_entity_poly.entity_id
_entity_poly.type
_entity_poly.pdbx_seq_one_letter_code
_entity_poly.pdbx_strand_id
1 'polypeptide(L)'
;MSRQISSTEMIQRAKAMQEDLRTWRRTIHRYPELTFTEQRTASLVTATLVDLGIETETEVAKTGVVGHIRGGDGPVIGLRADMDALPILEINGTEFDSTRPGIMHACGHDAHTAMLLGAATLLKDLAKESRLPGSVRLLFQPSEEAQDAEGKSGGMRMVEEGALQGLDAVFGLHVDSFHDVGYVATRPGPMMAAADKFDLVVTGSGGHAARPQSTIDPIALAAHVINAVHQVVSRRLDPTEHGVITIATIHGGTVDNVIPDAVTMTGTIRSFTPEARAVLHAELQR
;
A
#
# COMPACT_ATOMS: atom_id res chain seq x y z
N MET A 1 4.52 -40.95 0.32
CA MET A 1 3.81 -39.99 1.21
C MET A 1 4.81 -38.91 1.60
N SER A 2 4.65 -37.67 1.12
CA SER A 2 5.51 -36.56 1.53
C SER A 2 5.33 -36.30 3.01
N ARG A 3 6.44 -36.25 3.75
CA ARG A 3 6.41 -35.96 5.19
C ARG A 3 5.88 -34.53 5.39
N GLN A 4 4.72 -34.42 6.03
CA GLN A 4 4.10 -33.14 6.33
C GLN A 4 5.06 -32.26 7.18
N ILE A 5 5.19 -30.99 6.81
CA ILE A 5 6.10 -30.06 7.49
C ILE A 5 5.45 -29.63 8.80
N SER A 6 6.20 -29.70 9.91
CA SER A 6 5.73 -29.17 11.19
C SER A 6 5.98 -27.65 11.29
N SER A 7 5.09 -26.93 11.97
CA SER A 7 5.31 -25.51 12.27
C SER A 7 6.63 -25.27 13.03
N THR A 8 7.03 -26.19 13.91
CA THR A 8 8.30 -26.13 14.65
C THR A 8 9.50 -26.16 13.70
N GLU A 9 9.50 -27.04 12.70
CA GLU A 9 10.55 -27.13 11.68
C GLU A 9 10.66 -25.82 10.89
N MET A 10 9.53 -25.26 10.45
CA MET A 10 9.50 -23.99 9.70
C MET A 10 10.04 -22.82 10.53
N ILE A 11 9.64 -22.73 11.81
CA ILE A 11 10.15 -21.70 12.72
C ILE A 11 11.66 -21.82 12.94
N GLN A 12 12.19 -23.05 13.07
CA GLN A 12 13.64 -23.27 13.21
C GLN A 12 14.40 -22.84 11.96
N ARG A 13 13.93 -23.21 10.77
CA ARG A 13 14.52 -22.79 9.49
C ARG A 13 14.48 -21.25 9.34
N ALA A 14 13.35 -20.62 9.66
CA ALA A 14 13.22 -19.16 9.61
C ALA A 14 14.17 -18.45 10.59
N LYS A 15 14.34 -18.98 11.81
CA LYS A 15 15.30 -18.44 12.78
C LYS A 15 16.74 -18.54 12.30
N ALA A 16 17.10 -19.60 11.58
CA ALA A 16 18.45 -19.77 11.02
C ALA A 16 18.80 -18.71 9.96
N MET A 17 17.77 -18.07 9.33
CA MET A 17 17.94 -17.04 8.32
C MET A 17 17.86 -15.61 8.88
N GLN A 18 17.87 -15.42 10.19
CA GLN A 18 17.63 -14.11 10.81
C GLN A 18 18.62 -13.03 10.35
N GLU A 19 19.88 -13.38 10.13
CA GLU A 19 20.90 -12.43 9.65
C GLU A 19 20.68 -12.04 8.19
N ASP A 20 20.28 -12.98 7.34
CA ASP A 20 19.95 -12.68 5.94
C ASP A 20 18.74 -11.75 5.87
N LEU A 21 17.67 -12.05 6.60
CA LEU A 21 16.47 -11.21 6.69
C LEU A 21 16.80 -9.80 7.16
N ARG A 22 17.65 -9.67 8.20
CA ARG A 22 18.11 -8.38 8.71
C ARG A 22 18.93 -7.63 7.68
N THR A 23 19.81 -8.31 6.98
CA THR A 23 20.69 -7.73 5.95
C THR A 23 19.87 -7.22 4.76
N TRP A 24 18.95 -8.02 4.24
CA TRP A 24 18.06 -7.58 3.15
C TRP A 24 17.23 -6.37 3.57
N ARG A 25 16.54 -6.45 4.72
CA ARG A 25 15.72 -5.36 5.23
C ARG A 25 16.54 -4.06 5.37
N ARG A 26 17.68 -4.10 6.09
CA ARG A 26 18.50 -2.91 6.32
C ARG A 26 19.11 -2.36 5.05
N THR A 27 19.42 -3.20 4.07
CA THR A 27 19.90 -2.77 2.76
C THR A 27 18.82 -2.01 2.01
N ILE A 28 17.59 -2.52 1.96
CA ILE A 28 16.45 -1.87 1.33
C ILE A 28 16.13 -0.56 2.07
N HIS A 29 16.04 -0.60 3.40
CA HIS A 29 15.75 0.56 4.24
C HIS A 29 16.73 1.72 4.03
N ARG A 30 18.01 1.41 3.92
CA ARG A 30 19.10 2.39 3.74
C ARG A 30 19.06 3.08 2.37
N TYR A 31 18.50 2.43 1.37
CA TYR A 31 18.45 2.93 -0.01
C TYR A 31 17.00 2.95 -0.54
N PRO A 32 16.11 3.70 0.12
CA PRO A 32 14.69 3.69 -0.22
C PRO A 32 14.45 4.34 -1.59
N GLU A 33 13.45 3.84 -2.30
CA GLU A 33 13.08 4.30 -3.64
C GLU A 33 11.58 4.57 -3.68
N LEU A 34 11.19 5.68 -4.31
CA LEU A 34 9.79 6.06 -4.43
C LEU A 34 9.08 5.24 -5.51
N THR A 35 7.78 5.32 -5.50
CA THR A 35 6.82 4.81 -6.49
C THR A 35 7.38 4.72 -7.90
N PHE A 36 7.39 3.53 -8.50
CA PHE A 36 7.88 3.20 -9.84
C PHE A 36 9.34 3.58 -10.12
N THR A 37 10.15 3.75 -9.06
CA THR A 37 11.59 3.98 -9.19
C THR A 37 12.42 2.97 -8.40
N GLU A 38 11.85 1.84 -8.00
CA GLU A 38 12.38 0.81 -7.10
C GLU A 38 13.41 -0.11 -7.81
N GLN A 39 14.29 0.48 -8.65
CA GLN A 39 15.24 -0.26 -9.49
C GLN A 39 16.28 -1.05 -8.68
N ARG A 40 16.79 -0.45 -7.59
CA ARG A 40 17.76 -1.08 -6.72
C ARG A 40 17.14 -2.22 -5.91
N THR A 41 15.95 -1.98 -5.38
CA THR A 41 15.17 -2.99 -4.65
C THR A 41 14.81 -4.16 -5.55
N ALA A 42 14.31 -3.88 -6.76
CA ALA A 42 14.01 -4.89 -7.77
C ALA A 42 15.26 -5.69 -8.18
N SER A 43 16.42 -5.02 -8.34
CA SER A 43 17.68 -5.69 -8.65
C SER A 43 18.14 -6.63 -7.52
N LEU A 44 18.03 -6.21 -6.26
CA LEU A 44 18.34 -7.05 -5.10
C LEU A 44 17.41 -8.28 -5.05
N VAL A 45 16.11 -8.07 -5.24
CA VAL A 45 15.12 -9.15 -5.29
C VAL A 45 15.46 -10.14 -6.41
N THR A 46 15.66 -9.64 -7.63
CA THR A 46 15.99 -10.45 -8.80
C THR A 46 17.26 -11.28 -8.58
N ALA A 47 18.34 -10.65 -8.11
CA ALA A 47 19.58 -11.34 -7.83
C ALA A 47 19.39 -12.47 -6.81
N THR A 48 18.67 -12.18 -5.71
CA THR A 48 18.40 -13.18 -4.67
C THR A 48 17.57 -14.36 -5.21
N LEU A 49 16.52 -14.10 -6.01
CA LEU A 49 15.71 -15.16 -6.59
C LEU A 49 16.48 -16.02 -7.60
N VAL A 50 17.32 -15.37 -8.43
CA VAL A 50 18.17 -16.07 -9.41
C VAL A 50 19.22 -16.95 -8.69
N ASP A 51 19.86 -16.45 -7.63
CA ASP A 51 20.83 -17.22 -6.83
C ASP A 51 20.15 -18.45 -6.16
N LEU A 52 18.90 -18.35 -5.79
CA LEU A 52 18.10 -19.48 -5.29
C LEU A 52 17.69 -20.46 -6.40
N GLY A 53 17.89 -20.11 -7.68
CA GLY A 53 17.44 -20.89 -8.82
C GLY A 53 15.92 -20.82 -9.02
N ILE A 54 15.31 -19.69 -8.70
CA ILE A 54 13.88 -19.42 -8.92
C ILE A 54 13.72 -18.77 -10.30
N GLU A 55 12.81 -19.27 -11.13
CA GLU A 55 12.43 -18.65 -12.40
C GLU A 55 11.82 -17.26 -12.10
N THR A 56 12.33 -16.21 -12.76
CA THR A 56 12.05 -14.82 -12.38
C THR A 56 11.71 -13.98 -13.60
N GLU A 57 10.62 -13.22 -13.52
CA GLU A 57 10.22 -12.18 -14.47
C GLU A 57 10.48 -10.81 -13.86
N THR A 58 11.09 -9.91 -14.61
CA THR A 58 11.42 -8.54 -14.19
C THR A 58 10.61 -7.52 -14.97
N GLU A 59 10.59 -6.27 -14.50
CA GLU A 59 9.89 -5.15 -15.14
C GLU A 59 8.35 -5.34 -15.22
N VAL A 60 7.78 -6.28 -14.45
CA VAL A 60 6.34 -6.44 -14.31
C VAL A 60 5.79 -5.21 -13.58
N ALA A 61 4.79 -4.55 -14.15
CA ALA A 61 4.31 -3.26 -13.64
C ALA A 61 5.46 -2.22 -13.51
N LYS A 62 6.33 -2.12 -14.51
CA LYS A 62 7.51 -1.25 -14.62
C LYS A 62 8.73 -1.70 -13.80
N THR A 63 8.63 -1.79 -12.48
CA THR A 63 9.76 -2.14 -11.59
C THR A 63 9.52 -3.37 -10.74
N GLY A 64 8.34 -4.00 -10.86
CA GLY A 64 8.00 -5.19 -10.10
C GLY A 64 8.74 -6.44 -10.58
N VAL A 65 8.77 -7.45 -9.71
CA VAL A 65 9.40 -8.73 -9.94
C VAL A 65 8.44 -9.85 -9.59
N VAL A 66 8.37 -10.88 -10.45
CA VAL A 66 7.58 -12.07 -10.21
C VAL A 66 8.49 -13.30 -10.21
N GLY A 67 8.41 -14.12 -9.15
CA GLY A 67 9.16 -15.37 -9.04
C GLY A 67 8.23 -16.58 -9.07
N HIS A 68 8.68 -17.71 -9.66
CA HIS A 68 7.91 -18.93 -9.78
C HIS A 68 8.61 -20.10 -9.09
N ILE A 69 7.98 -20.66 -8.07
CA ILE A 69 8.43 -21.88 -7.40
C ILE A 69 7.46 -23.00 -7.76
N ARG A 70 7.92 -23.95 -8.57
CA ARG A 70 7.13 -25.12 -8.97
C ARG A 70 7.20 -26.19 -7.88
N GLY A 71 6.05 -26.71 -7.49
CA GLY A 71 5.91 -27.83 -6.56
C GLY A 71 5.10 -28.96 -7.17
N GLY A 72 4.27 -29.64 -6.36
CA GLY A 72 3.36 -30.70 -6.83
C GLY A 72 2.15 -30.17 -7.60
N ASP A 73 1.19 -31.06 -7.87
CA ASP A 73 -0.02 -30.78 -8.65
C ASP A 73 -1.13 -30.06 -7.84
N GLY A 74 -0.80 -29.53 -6.67
CA GLY A 74 -1.73 -28.77 -5.84
C GLY A 74 -1.97 -27.34 -6.34
N PRO A 75 -2.63 -26.50 -5.52
CA PRO A 75 -2.98 -25.13 -5.91
C PRO A 75 -1.75 -24.26 -6.18
N VAL A 76 -1.98 -23.17 -6.92
CA VAL A 76 -0.99 -22.11 -7.14
C VAL A 76 -1.31 -20.93 -6.23
N ILE A 77 -0.44 -20.66 -5.28
CA ILE A 77 -0.63 -19.63 -4.28
C ILE A 77 0.27 -18.41 -4.55
N GLY A 78 -0.30 -17.21 -4.57
CA GLY A 78 0.44 -15.96 -4.61
C GLY A 78 0.88 -15.51 -3.22
N LEU A 79 2.13 -15.07 -3.09
CA LEU A 79 2.63 -14.36 -1.92
C LEU A 79 3.09 -12.98 -2.36
N ARG A 80 2.58 -11.92 -1.70
CA ARG A 80 2.79 -10.52 -2.09
C ARG A 80 3.57 -9.74 -1.05
N ALA A 81 4.52 -8.96 -1.50
CA ALA A 81 5.12 -7.84 -0.76
C ALA A 81 5.23 -6.61 -1.67
N ASP A 82 5.05 -5.44 -1.10
CA ASP A 82 5.30 -4.15 -1.74
C ASP A 82 6.76 -3.72 -1.56
N MET A 83 7.24 -2.78 -2.42
CA MET A 83 8.66 -2.42 -2.47
C MET A 83 8.94 -0.93 -2.33
N ASP A 84 7.97 -0.06 -2.53
CA ASP A 84 8.18 1.39 -2.57
C ASP A 84 8.28 2.03 -1.19
N ALA A 85 8.93 3.21 -1.15
CA ALA A 85 9.09 4.04 0.03
C ALA A 85 8.26 5.32 -0.08
N LEU A 86 8.23 6.10 1.01
CA LEU A 86 7.46 7.33 1.15
C LEU A 86 8.35 8.57 1.13
N PRO A 87 7.86 9.73 0.65
CA PRO A 87 8.57 11.01 0.69
C PRO A 87 8.52 11.63 2.11
N ILE A 88 9.15 10.95 3.06
CA ILE A 88 9.21 11.31 4.49
C ILE A 88 10.66 11.44 4.93
N LEU A 89 10.97 12.49 5.68
CA LEU A 89 12.30 12.66 6.28
C LEU A 89 12.45 11.72 7.49
N GLU A 90 13.41 10.82 7.42
CA GLU A 90 13.77 9.95 8.54
C GLU A 90 14.59 10.70 9.58
N ILE A 91 14.27 10.50 10.86
CA ILE A 91 14.94 11.13 12.02
C ILE A 91 15.26 10.14 13.15
N ASN A 92 15.35 8.83 12.83
CA ASN A 92 15.51 7.78 13.84
C ASN A 92 16.92 7.75 14.45
N GLY A 93 17.96 8.10 13.70
CA GLY A 93 19.36 8.13 14.17
C GLY A 93 19.99 6.75 14.31
N THR A 94 19.57 5.78 13.50
CA THR A 94 20.15 4.42 13.49
C THR A 94 21.29 4.29 12.45
N GLU A 95 22.11 3.27 12.57
CA GLU A 95 23.18 2.96 11.61
C GLU A 95 22.69 2.59 10.20
N PHE A 96 21.41 2.25 10.06
CA PHE A 96 20.76 1.85 8.80
C PHE A 96 19.72 2.84 8.30
N ASP A 97 19.66 4.04 8.88
CA ASP A 97 18.78 5.12 8.39
C ASP A 97 18.99 5.35 6.88
N SER A 98 17.95 5.88 6.27
CA SER A 98 17.96 6.26 4.85
C SER A 98 19.15 7.15 4.49
N THR A 99 19.86 6.80 3.42
CA THR A 99 20.90 7.64 2.82
C THR A 99 20.34 8.68 1.85
N ARG A 100 19.01 8.71 1.66
CA ARG A 100 18.31 9.63 0.77
C ARG A 100 17.46 10.61 1.61
N PRO A 101 17.92 11.82 1.89
CA PRO A 101 17.15 12.80 2.68
C PRO A 101 15.77 13.02 2.09
N GLY A 102 14.73 12.96 2.94
CA GLY A 102 13.34 13.14 2.53
C GLY A 102 12.67 11.90 1.95
N ILE A 103 13.31 10.73 1.98
CA ILE A 103 12.70 9.45 1.56
C ILE A 103 12.98 8.40 2.64
N MET A 104 11.97 7.64 3.04
CA MET A 104 12.04 6.65 4.10
C MET A 104 11.06 5.48 3.85
N HIS A 105 11.44 4.27 4.21
CA HIS A 105 10.51 3.14 4.35
C HIS A 105 9.67 3.26 5.64
N ALA A 106 8.79 4.27 5.70
CA ALA A 106 7.97 4.54 6.87
C ALA A 106 6.77 3.59 7.00
N CYS A 107 6.35 2.95 5.90
CA CYS A 107 5.27 1.94 5.89
C CYS A 107 5.76 0.51 6.14
N GLY A 108 7.08 0.28 6.13
CA GLY A 108 7.66 -1.04 6.42
C GLY A 108 7.79 -1.98 5.23
N HIS A 109 7.70 -1.49 4.00
CA HIS A 109 7.83 -2.30 2.78
C HIS A 109 9.21 -2.95 2.62
N ASP A 110 10.24 -2.40 3.23
CA ASP A 110 11.56 -3.01 3.41
C ASP A 110 11.48 -4.34 4.17
N ALA A 111 10.66 -4.39 5.22
CA ALA A 111 10.42 -5.60 6.00
C ALA A 111 9.54 -6.59 5.20
N HIS A 112 8.51 -6.12 4.49
CA HIS A 112 7.65 -6.97 3.66
C HIS A 112 8.47 -7.67 2.58
N THR A 113 9.30 -6.93 1.84
CA THR A 113 10.20 -7.47 0.80
C THR A 113 11.17 -8.50 1.40
N ALA A 114 11.83 -8.17 2.53
CA ALA A 114 12.74 -9.10 3.20
C ALA A 114 12.04 -10.38 3.67
N MET A 115 10.83 -10.27 4.23
CA MET A 115 10.03 -11.44 4.63
C MET A 115 9.67 -12.32 3.45
N LEU A 116 9.32 -11.73 2.29
CA LEU A 116 8.98 -12.51 1.09
C LEU A 116 10.21 -13.20 0.49
N LEU A 117 11.41 -12.58 0.54
CA LEU A 117 12.67 -13.23 0.17
C LEU A 117 12.98 -14.42 1.10
N GLY A 118 12.74 -14.27 2.40
CA GLY A 118 12.86 -15.36 3.36
C GLY A 118 11.89 -16.50 3.07
N ALA A 119 10.63 -16.19 2.80
CA ALA A 119 9.64 -17.18 2.40
C ALA A 119 10.03 -17.88 1.09
N ALA A 120 10.57 -17.14 0.10
CA ALA A 120 11.06 -17.69 -1.16
C ALA A 120 12.16 -18.74 -0.92
N THR A 121 13.12 -18.45 -0.04
CA THR A 121 14.20 -19.39 0.32
C THR A 121 13.65 -20.67 0.94
N LEU A 122 12.78 -20.55 1.94
CA LEU A 122 12.18 -21.70 2.62
C LEU A 122 11.35 -22.55 1.67
N LEU A 123 10.52 -21.93 0.84
CA LEU A 123 9.64 -22.62 -0.09
C LEU A 123 10.42 -23.28 -1.23
N LYS A 124 11.50 -22.65 -1.70
CA LYS A 124 12.40 -23.26 -2.69
C LYS A 124 13.09 -24.52 -2.14
N ASP A 125 13.53 -24.49 -0.90
CA ASP A 125 14.11 -25.67 -0.25
C ASP A 125 13.09 -26.81 -0.11
N LEU A 126 11.86 -26.48 0.28
CA LEU A 126 10.77 -27.44 0.33
C LEU A 126 10.46 -28.06 -1.06
N ALA A 127 10.52 -27.25 -2.10
CA ALA A 127 10.34 -27.75 -3.48
C ALA A 127 11.47 -28.71 -3.87
N LYS A 128 12.74 -28.38 -3.55
CA LYS A 128 13.89 -29.28 -3.75
C LYS A 128 13.74 -30.60 -2.99
N GLU A 129 13.16 -30.56 -1.79
CA GLU A 129 12.87 -31.73 -0.95
C GLU A 129 11.63 -32.52 -1.42
N SER A 130 10.94 -32.09 -2.49
CA SER A 130 9.66 -32.65 -2.95
C SER A 130 8.57 -32.62 -1.87
N ARG A 131 8.57 -31.59 -1.04
CA ARG A 131 7.64 -31.38 0.10
C ARG A 131 6.68 -30.23 -0.12
N LEU A 132 6.79 -29.47 -1.24
CA LEU A 132 5.87 -28.42 -1.60
C LEU A 132 4.70 -29.02 -2.40
N PRO A 133 3.46 -29.02 -1.84
CA PRO A 133 2.35 -29.77 -2.44
C PRO A 133 1.76 -29.09 -3.69
N GLY A 134 1.93 -27.80 -3.85
CA GLY A 134 1.48 -26.99 -4.98
C GLY A 134 2.58 -26.05 -5.43
N SER A 135 2.25 -25.04 -6.22
CA SER A 135 3.20 -24.04 -6.70
C SER A 135 3.01 -22.72 -6.00
N VAL A 136 4.07 -21.88 -5.98
CA VAL A 136 4.00 -20.55 -5.39
C VAL A 136 4.48 -19.52 -6.38
N ARG A 137 3.71 -18.43 -6.52
CA ARG A 137 4.09 -17.23 -7.24
C ARG A 137 4.43 -16.12 -6.26
N LEU A 138 5.64 -15.62 -6.33
CA LEU A 138 6.12 -14.51 -5.50
C LEU A 138 5.86 -13.21 -6.25
N LEU A 139 5.16 -12.26 -5.62
CA LEU A 139 4.74 -11.01 -6.21
C LEU A 139 5.42 -9.85 -5.46
N PHE A 140 6.51 -9.33 -5.99
CA PHE A 140 7.16 -8.14 -5.46
C PHE A 140 6.59 -6.93 -6.18
N GLN A 141 5.59 -6.32 -5.55
CA GLN A 141 4.78 -5.26 -6.13
C GLN A 141 5.47 -3.91 -6.01
N PRO A 142 5.61 -3.13 -7.09
CA PRO A 142 6.03 -1.74 -7.02
C PRO A 142 4.86 -0.84 -6.64
N SER A 143 5.12 0.40 -6.28
CA SER A 143 4.13 1.49 -6.24
C SER A 143 2.80 1.12 -5.56
N GLU A 144 2.85 0.86 -4.26
CA GLU A 144 1.63 0.69 -3.45
C GLU A 144 1.10 2.06 -3.02
N GLU A 145 1.98 2.98 -2.62
CA GLU A 145 1.69 4.24 -1.95
C GLU A 145 1.17 5.35 -2.88
N ALA A 146 1.39 5.22 -4.18
CA ALA A 146 0.95 6.22 -5.14
C ALA A 146 0.55 5.62 -6.49
N GLN A 147 0.03 6.49 -7.36
CA GLN A 147 -0.39 6.15 -8.72
C GLN A 147 0.50 6.88 -9.72
N ASP A 148 0.64 6.32 -10.91
CA ASP A 148 1.31 6.98 -12.02
C ASP A 148 0.39 8.01 -12.74
N ALA A 149 0.91 8.58 -13.84
CA ALA A 149 0.18 9.57 -14.63
C ALA A 149 -1.13 9.04 -15.25
N GLU A 150 -1.31 7.71 -15.34
CA GLU A 150 -2.55 7.09 -15.80
C GLU A 150 -3.51 6.77 -14.65
N GLY A 151 -3.17 7.13 -13.41
CA GLY A 151 -3.97 6.85 -12.22
C GLY A 151 -3.90 5.39 -11.78
N LYS A 152 -2.85 4.65 -12.14
CA LYS A 152 -2.67 3.23 -11.83
C LYS A 152 -1.59 3.02 -10.78
N SER A 153 -1.91 2.22 -9.76
CA SER A 153 -0.93 1.68 -8.83
C SER A 153 -0.19 0.48 -9.42
N GLY A 154 0.91 0.08 -8.80
CA GLY A 154 1.63 -1.14 -9.20
C GLY A 154 0.78 -2.40 -9.10
N GLY A 155 -0.09 -2.49 -8.08
CA GLY A 155 -1.05 -3.60 -7.97
C GLY A 155 -2.01 -3.68 -9.14
N MET A 156 -2.58 -2.54 -9.58
CA MET A 156 -3.45 -2.50 -10.77
C MET A 156 -2.70 -2.95 -12.02
N ARG A 157 -1.47 -2.46 -12.23
CA ARG A 157 -0.65 -2.86 -13.39
C ARG A 157 -0.30 -4.35 -13.35
N MET A 158 0.08 -4.90 -12.20
CA MET A 158 0.34 -6.34 -12.07
C MET A 158 -0.88 -7.19 -12.43
N VAL A 159 -2.10 -6.76 -12.07
CA VAL A 159 -3.34 -7.43 -12.46
C VAL A 159 -3.55 -7.35 -13.97
N GLU A 160 -3.41 -6.17 -14.58
CA GLU A 160 -3.58 -5.96 -16.02
C GLU A 160 -2.55 -6.74 -16.85
N GLU A 161 -1.31 -6.84 -16.36
CA GLU A 161 -0.22 -7.59 -17.00
C GLU A 161 -0.30 -9.11 -16.75
N GLY A 162 -1.32 -9.57 -16.02
CA GLY A 162 -1.61 -10.99 -15.83
C GLY A 162 -0.81 -11.67 -14.72
N ALA A 163 -0.10 -10.93 -13.87
CA ALA A 163 0.70 -11.49 -12.79
C ALA A 163 -0.12 -12.35 -11.80
N LEU A 164 -1.44 -12.15 -11.74
CA LEU A 164 -2.35 -12.90 -10.87
C LEU A 164 -3.12 -14.03 -11.59
N GLN A 165 -2.94 -14.18 -12.90
CA GLN A 165 -3.68 -15.22 -13.66
C GLN A 165 -3.33 -16.63 -13.18
N GLY A 166 -4.36 -17.44 -12.94
CA GLY A 166 -4.20 -18.84 -12.52
C GLY A 166 -3.78 -19.02 -11.06
N LEU A 167 -3.85 -17.99 -10.23
CA LEU A 167 -3.70 -18.13 -8.79
C LEU A 167 -5.02 -18.54 -8.14
N ASP A 168 -4.98 -19.52 -7.24
CA ASP A 168 -6.14 -19.94 -6.44
C ASP A 168 -6.38 -19.01 -5.25
N ALA A 169 -5.31 -18.42 -4.69
CA ALA A 169 -5.37 -17.43 -3.63
C ALA A 169 -4.10 -16.58 -3.60
N VAL A 170 -4.20 -15.39 -2.99
CA VAL A 170 -3.04 -14.51 -2.74
C VAL A 170 -3.02 -14.14 -1.25
N PHE A 171 -1.82 -14.19 -0.66
CA PHE A 171 -1.58 -13.76 0.70
C PHE A 171 -0.56 -12.62 0.73
N GLY A 172 -0.79 -11.65 1.63
CA GLY A 172 0.15 -10.60 1.98
C GLY A 172 0.19 -10.42 3.48
N LEU A 173 1.30 -9.89 3.99
CA LEU A 173 1.45 -9.47 5.37
C LEU A 173 1.76 -7.98 5.37
N HIS A 174 1.26 -7.28 6.38
CA HIS A 174 1.63 -5.88 6.63
C HIS A 174 2.13 -5.75 8.07
N VAL A 175 3.30 -5.13 8.26
CA VAL A 175 3.77 -4.76 9.60
C VAL A 175 2.99 -3.55 10.08
N ASP A 176 2.69 -3.45 11.36
CA ASP A 176 2.05 -2.28 11.92
C ASP A 176 2.69 -1.88 13.27
N SER A 177 2.47 -0.66 13.68
CA SER A 177 2.99 -0.09 14.92
C SER A 177 2.01 -0.16 16.10
N PHE A 178 0.81 -0.74 15.91
CA PHE A 178 -0.25 -0.79 16.93
C PHE A 178 -0.21 -2.06 17.77
N HIS A 179 0.49 -3.09 17.29
CA HIS A 179 0.62 -4.39 17.97
C HIS A 179 2.06 -4.65 18.40
N ASP A 180 2.23 -5.31 19.54
CA ASP A 180 3.54 -5.73 20.03
C ASP A 180 4.20 -6.75 19.08
N VAL A 181 5.53 -6.75 19.05
CA VAL A 181 6.31 -7.74 18.31
C VAL A 181 6.00 -9.16 18.80
N GLY A 182 5.73 -10.07 17.87
CA GLY A 182 5.36 -11.46 18.15
C GLY A 182 3.89 -11.77 17.94
N TYR A 183 3.06 -10.77 17.66
CA TYR A 183 1.67 -10.96 17.30
C TYR A 183 1.50 -10.97 15.77
N VAL A 184 0.60 -11.84 15.31
CA VAL A 184 0.05 -11.84 13.95
C VAL A 184 -1.46 -11.77 14.08
N ALA A 185 -2.06 -10.69 13.58
CA ALA A 185 -3.49 -10.49 13.62
C ALA A 185 -4.13 -10.83 12.26
N THR A 186 -5.28 -11.48 12.29
CA THR A 186 -6.12 -11.74 11.12
C THR A 186 -7.58 -11.81 11.52
N ARG A 187 -8.48 -11.62 10.56
CA ARG A 187 -9.93 -11.72 10.78
C ARG A 187 -10.62 -12.26 9.54
N PRO A 188 -11.77 -12.94 9.67
CA PRO A 188 -12.64 -13.23 8.54
C PRO A 188 -13.20 -11.93 7.92
N GLY A 189 -13.35 -11.91 6.59
CA GLY A 189 -13.89 -10.77 5.86
C GLY A 189 -12.89 -9.64 5.63
N PRO A 190 -13.35 -8.43 5.27
CA PRO A 190 -12.48 -7.30 4.99
C PRO A 190 -11.59 -6.95 6.18
N MET A 191 -10.29 -6.83 5.96
CA MET A 191 -9.29 -6.54 6.98
C MET A 191 -8.72 -5.13 6.86
N MET A 192 -8.46 -4.68 5.63
CA MET A 192 -7.98 -3.34 5.32
C MET A 192 -8.99 -2.60 4.44
N ALA A 193 -9.15 -1.30 4.67
CA ALA A 193 -10.08 -0.48 3.91
C ALA A 193 -9.49 -0.12 2.54
N ALA A 194 -10.36 -0.04 1.54
CA ALA A 194 -10.03 0.66 0.31
C ALA A 194 -9.74 2.14 0.60
N ALA A 195 -8.80 2.74 -0.15
CA ALA A 195 -8.41 4.13 -0.01
C ALA A 195 -8.72 4.88 -1.30
N ASP A 196 -9.53 5.93 -1.18
CA ASP A 196 -9.81 6.86 -2.28
C ASP A 196 -9.41 8.27 -1.87
N LYS A 197 -9.04 9.08 -2.86
CA LYS A 197 -8.76 10.52 -2.69
C LYS A 197 -9.80 11.31 -3.45
N PHE A 198 -10.09 12.53 -2.98
CA PHE A 198 -10.92 13.47 -3.68
C PHE A 198 -10.38 14.89 -3.54
N ASP A 199 -10.61 15.67 -4.59
CA ASP A 199 -10.39 17.11 -4.61
C ASP A 199 -11.74 17.79 -4.74
N LEU A 200 -11.93 18.89 -3.99
CA LEU A 200 -13.15 19.67 -3.96
C LEU A 200 -12.82 21.15 -4.08
N VAL A 201 -13.53 21.83 -4.96
CA VAL A 201 -13.38 23.27 -5.16
C VAL A 201 -14.72 23.96 -4.91
N VAL A 202 -14.75 24.89 -3.97
CA VAL A 202 -15.89 25.77 -3.74
C VAL A 202 -15.60 27.09 -4.45
N THR A 203 -16.31 27.33 -5.53
CA THR A 203 -16.17 28.55 -6.34
C THR A 203 -17.15 29.62 -5.87
N GLY A 204 -16.66 30.83 -5.70
CA GLY A 204 -17.43 32.00 -5.32
C GLY A 204 -17.20 33.17 -6.28
N SER A 205 -17.34 34.37 -5.75
CA SER A 205 -17.00 35.62 -6.41
C SER A 205 -16.38 36.56 -5.39
N GLY A 206 -15.09 36.74 -5.49
CA GLY A 206 -14.30 37.51 -4.55
C GLY A 206 -14.58 39.02 -4.56
N GLY A 207 -14.02 39.71 -3.59
CA GLY A 207 -14.16 41.16 -3.47
C GLY A 207 -13.71 41.71 -2.12
N HIS A 208 -14.02 42.97 -1.87
CA HIS A 208 -13.63 43.63 -0.62
C HIS A 208 -14.43 43.08 0.55
N ALA A 209 -13.74 42.61 1.59
CA ALA A 209 -14.37 41.96 2.74
C ALA A 209 -15.34 42.85 3.53
N ALA A 210 -15.20 44.19 3.46
CA ALA A 210 -16.14 45.13 4.05
C ALA A 210 -17.43 45.32 3.20
N ARG A 211 -17.53 44.67 2.04
CA ARG A 211 -18.71 44.74 1.16
C ARG A 211 -19.18 43.30 0.76
N PRO A 212 -19.48 42.45 1.72
CA PRO A 212 -19.80 41.05 1.45
C PRO A 212 -21.07 40.86 0.62
N GLN A 213 -22.00 41.86 0.66
CA GLN A 213 -23.23 41.83 -0.13
C GLN A 213 -23.01 41.88 -1.64
N SER A 214 -21.81 42.22 -2.11
CA SER A 214 -21.45 42.27 -3.53
C SER A 214 -20.58 41.06 -3.95
N THR A 215 -20.47 40.06 -3.10
CA THR A 215 -19.62 38.86 -3.28
C THR A 215 -20.43 37.59 -3.08
N ILE A 216 -19.83 36.46 -3.48
CA ILE A 216 -20.23 35.10 -3.06
C ILE A 216 -19.03 34.54 -2.30
N ASP A 217 -19.14 34.49 -1.01
CA ASP A 217 -18.00 34.10 -0.13
C ASP A 217 -17.78 32.58 -0.11
N PRO A 218 -16.74 32.07 -0.78
CA PRO A 218 -16.48 30.63 -0.83
C PRO A 218 -15.93 30.09 0.51
N ILE A 219 -15.39 30.94 1.39
CA ILE A 219 -14.92 30.49 2.72
C ILE A 219 -16.14 30.18 3.60
N ALA A 220 -17.15 31.03 3.61
CA ALA A 220 -18.38 30.78 4.34
C ALA A 220 -19.11 29.54 3.80
N LEU A 221 -19.16 29.38 2.48
CA LEU A 221 -19.74 28.19 1.84
C LEU A 221 -18.95 26.91 2.17
N ALA A 222 -17.63 26.97 2.16
CA ALA A 222 -16.77 25.82 2.50
C ALA A 222 -17.04 25.28 3.90
N ALA A 223 -17.32 26.14 4.89
CA ALA A 223 -17.69 25.73 6.23
C ALA A 223 -18.97 24.84 6.24
N HIS A 224 -19.97 25.20 5.43
CA HIS A 224 -21.19 24.38 5.27
C HIS A 224 -20.90 23.06 4.54
N VAL A 225 -20.09 23.09 3.48
CA VAL A 225 -19.70 21.91 2.72
C VAL A 225 -18.96 20.91 3.62
N ILE A 226 -18.00 21.38 4.44
CA ILE A 226 -17.27 20.54 5.40
C ILE A 226 -18.25 19.82 6.33
N ASN A 227 -19.19 20.56 6.92
CA ASN A 227 -20.19 19.95 7.81
C ASN A 227 -21.08 18.93 7.08
N ALA A 228 -21.50 19.20 5.87
CA ALA A 228 -22.33 18.29 5.07
C ALA A 228 -21.55 17.00 4.72
N VAL A 229 -20.32 17.13 4.24
CA VAL A 229 -19.45 15.99 3.89
C VAL A 229 -19.23 15.07 5.08
N HIS A 230 -18.94 15.63 6.25
CA HIS A 230 -18.75 14.83 7.46
C HIS A 230 -20.04 14.16 7.99
N GLN A 231 -21.22 14.60 7.55
CA GLN A 231 -22.48 13.95 7.87
C GLN A 231 -22.83 12.77 6.94
N VAL A 232 -22.20 12.65 5.77
CA VAL A 232 -22.51 11.60 4.79
C VAL A 232 -22.46 10.21 5.44
N VAL A 233 -21.38 9.87 6.13
CA VAL A 233 -21.23 8.56 6.78
C VAL A 233 -22.40 8.27 7.74
N SER A 234 -22.74 9.23 8.60
CA SER A 234 -23.76 9.03 9.63
C SER A 234 -25.21 9.09 9.14
N ARG A 235 -25.46 9.66 7.94
CA ARG A 235 -26.83 9.89 7.42
C ARG A 235 -27.14 9.11 6.14
N ARG A 236 -26.13 8.58 5.45
CA ARG A 236 -26.31 7.97 4.12
C ARG A 236 -25.75 6.55 4.02
N LEU A 237 -24.75 6.20 4.84
CA LEU A 237 -24.24 4.84 4.92
C LEU A 237 -25.13 4.01 5.85
N ASP A 238 -25.34 2.72 5.49
CA ASP A 238 -26.05 1.79 6.35
C ASP A 238 -25.31 1.67 7.69
N PRO A 239 -26.02 1.69 8.85
CA PRO A 239 -25.39 1.60 10.17
C PRO A 239 -24.55 0.33 10.41
N THR A 240 -24.77 -0.72 9.63
CA THR A 240 -24.00 -1.98 9.70
C THR A 240 -22.72 -1.92 8.86
N GLU A 241 -22.58 -0.94 7.97
CA GLU A 241 -21.42 -0.73 7.11
C GLU A 241 -20.39 0.19 7.77
N HIS A 242 -19.13 0.04 7.34
CA HIS A 242 -18.03 0.84 7.86
C HIS A 242 -17.45 1.73 6.75
N GLY A 243 -17.29 3.00 7.04
CA GLY A 243 -16.68 3.96 6.12
C GLY A 243 -16.25 5.23 6.83
N VAL A 244 -15.34 5.96 6.19
CA VAL A 244 -14.84 7.26 6.65
C VAL A 244 -14.76 8.19 5.46
N ILE A 245 -15.19 9.45 5.63
CA ILE A 245 -14.86 10.57 4.75
C ILE A 245 -14.19 11.64 5.60
N THR A 246 -13.01 12.09 5.19
CA THR A 246 -12.26 13.14 5.89
C THR A 246 -11.78 14.18 4.90
N ILE A 247 -12.07 15.46 5.14
CA ILE A 247 -11.40 16.59 4.51
C ILE A 247 -10.12 16.84 5.30
N ALA A 248 -8.97 16.70 4.65
CA ALA A 248 -7.66 16.75 5.29
C ALA A 248 -6.94 18.08 5.07
N THR A 249 -7.26 18.80 3.98
CA THR A 249 -6.68 20.11 3.69
C THR A 249 -7.76 21.10 3.28
N ILE A 250 -7.53 22.37 3.59
CA ILE A 250 -8.35 23.51 3.12
C ILE A 250 -7.44 24.70 2.85
N HIS A 251 -7.59 25.32 1.70
CA HIS A 251 -6.84 26.51 1.28
C HIS A 251 -7.74 27.52 0.61
N GLY A 252 -7.67 28.79 1.08
CA GLY A 252 -8.44 29.91 0.51
C GLY A 252 -8.06 31.23 1.15
N GLY A 253 -8.01 32.28 0.32
CA GLY A 253 -7.63 33.63 0.74
C GLY A 253 -6.11 33.81 0.92
N THR A 254 -5.67 35.08 0.85
CA THR A 254 -4.25 35.47 1.01
C THR A 254 -4.07 36.64 1.95
N VAL A 255 -5.10 37.48 2.10
CA VAL A 255 -5.10 38.68 2.95
C VAL A 255 -6.46 38.82 3.65
N ASP A 256 -6.50 39.49 4.78
CA ASP A 256 -7.64 39.60 5.69
C ASP A 256 -8.80 40.47 5.18
N ASN A 257 -8.56 41.36 4.22
CA ASN A 257 -9.52 42.30 3.69
C ASN A 257 -10.04 41.98 2.28
N VAL A 258 -9.73 40.76 1.73
CA VAL A 258 -10.17 40.28 0.43
C VAL A 258 -10.81 38.92 0.55
N ILE A 259 -12.07 38.79 0.13
CA ILE A 259 -12.76 37.51 -0.05
C ILE A 259 -12.19 36.87 -1.33
N PRO A 260 -11.72 35.62 -1.30
CA PRO A 260 -11.16 34.93 -2.49
C PRO A 260 -12.24 34.51 -3.48
N ASP A 261 -11.83 34.13 -4.72
CA ASP A 261 -12.74 33.58 -5.72
C ASP A 261 -13.02 32.08 -5.50
N ALA A 262 -12.16 31.37 -4.77
CA ALA A 262 -12.35 29.93 -4.53
C ALA A 262 -11.68 29.48 -3.22
N VAL A 263 -12.17 28.34 -2.71
CA VAL A 263 -11.54 27.53 -1.66
C VAL A 263 -11.32 26.13 -2.24
N THR A 264 -10.11 25.60 -2.09
CA THR A 264 -9.76 24.24 -2.47
C THR A 264 -9.63 23.38 -1.22
N MET A 265 -10.13 22.15 -1.29
CA MET A 265 -10.04 21.15 -0.23
C MET A 265 -9.63 19.81 -0.81
N THR A 266 -8.85 19.03 -0.07
CA THR A 266 -8.56 17.65 -0.44
C THR A 266 -8.95 16.73 0.71
N GLY A 267 -9.31 15.50 0.37
CA GLY A 267 -9.74 14.54 1.36
C GLY A 267 -9.56 13.09 0.95
N THR A 268 -9.99 12.22 1.83
CA THR A 268 -9.88 10.78 1.64
C THR A 268 -11.19 10.09 2.03
N ILE A 269 -11.48 8.99 1.33
CA ILE A 269 -12.55 8.04 1.67
C ILE A 269 -11.90 6.71 2.06
N ARG A 270 -12.48 6.04 3.07
CA ARG A 270 -12.16 4.66 3.42
C ARG A 270 -13.45 3.86 3.46
N SER A 271 -13.41 2.65 2.90
CA SER A 271 -14.55 1.73 2.87
C SER A 271 -14.08 0.28 2.89
N PHE A 272 -14.91 -0.63 3.40
CA PHE A 272 -14.58 -2.06 3.50
C PHE A 272 -15.32 -2.92 2.48
N THR A 273 -16.41 -2.42 1.89
CA THR A 273 -17.21 -3.13 0.89
C THR A 273 -17.35 -2.29 -0.38
N PRO A 274 -17.48 -2.91 -1.57
CA PRO A 274 -17.78 -2.19 -2.81
C PRO A 274 -19.06 -1.36 -2.73
N GLU A 275 -20.07 -1.85 -2.01
CA GLU A 275 -21.38 -1.22 -1.81
C GLU A 275 -21.22 0.07 -1.00
N ALA A 276 -20.52 0.00 0.15
CA ALA A 276 -20.24 1.17 0.97
C ALA A 276 -19.43 2.22 0.17
N ARG A 277 -18.41 1.78 -0.59
CA ARG A 277 -17.62 2.64 -1.45
C ARG A 277 -18.47 3.37 -2.47
N ALA A 278 -19.37 2.66 -3.16
CA ALA A 278 -20.27 3.24 -4.16
C ALA A 278 -21.21 4.31 -3.56
N VAL A 279 -21.77 4.03 -2.37
CA VAL A 279 -22.62 5.00 -1.64
C VAL A 279 -21.83 6.25 -1.29
N LEU A 280 -20.64 6.11 -0.69
CA LEU A 280 -19.83 7.25 -0.25
C LEU A 280 -19.40 8.13 -1.44
N HIS A 281 -19.03 7.52 -2.59
CA HIS A 281 -18.71 8.25 -3.82
C HIS A 281 -19.93 9.01 -4.38
N ALA A 282 -21.07 8.34 -4.48
CA ALA A 282 -22.28 8.97 -5.02
C ALA A 282 -22.79 10.13 -4.16
N GLU A 283 -22.72 10.00 -2.84
CA GLU A 283 -23.18 11.06 -1.94
C GLU A 283 -22.21 12.24 -1.86
N LEU A 284 -20.91 12.00 -2.05
CA LEU A 284 -19.92 13.09 -2.14
C LEU A 284 -20.09 13.92 -3.44
N GLN A 285 -20.57 13.31 -4.53
CA GLN A 285 -20.84 13.97 -5.81
C GLN A 285 -22.19 14.69 -5.87
N ARG A 286 -23.06 14.48 -4.89
CA ARG A 286 -24.42 15.04 -4.83
C ARG A 286 -24.46 16.45 -4.24
#